data_cfd4355518777326575b612fa1d1ca84
#
_entry.id   cfd4355518777326575b612fa1d1ca84
#
_cell.length_a   1.000
_cell.length_b   1.000
_cell.length_c   1.000
_cell.angle_alpha   90.00
_cell.angle_beta   90.00
_cell.angle_gamma   90.00
#
_symmetry.space_group_name_H-M   'P 1'
#
loop_
_entity.id
_entity.type
_entity.pdbx_description
1 polymer ?
#
loop_
_entity_poly.entity_id
_entity_poly.type
_entity_poly.pdbx_seq_one_letter_code
_entity_poly.pdbx_strand_id
1 'polypeptide(L)'
;SEERFNQALEDIEHELDTRVDWFDSNDGGLEAHRLEQRTRFDLEMLNEVGSCKGVENYSMHFDGRTRGERSYCLLDFFASNAEQFHGGSERYLVIMDESHVTLPQVGGMYGGDFSRKKNLVDHGFRLPSAYDNRPLRVDEFQDLVPQMMYVSATPGERELRHLAEITGQEVPEGLIHVDGGGGAKKSEIGKPKSKHSMEELLGEIDGIAKMEIRPTGLLDPGIEVRSTEGQVQDLLSEIGDRVSRDQRVLVTVMTIKFAEEVAEYLERMGVKAHYLHSEIDTLERTEIIKALRLGLIDVVVGINLLREGLDIPEVSLVAIFDADKQGFLRNERSLLQTIGRASRNVDGSVILYADSISPAMEAAISQTVRRRSLQRKHNEDNGIIPQTIQKALPEMGAEMEDLLSGVAGTGSSGGRRMVAKPPGKKGLEGLAKRFGLGAGVWNSSDSVLENVSQPEWIGDPEGLTEDESEDQSALISRLEKEMKQAADRLDFERAANLRDRIFNLQNATN
;
A
#
# COMPACT_ATOMS: atom_id res chain seq x y z
N SER A 1 -19.69 -31.73 16.18
CA SER A 1 -20.31 -33.05 16.15
C SER A 1 -21.22 -33.16 14.94
N GLU A 2 -21.49 -34.39 14.48
CA GLU A 2 -22.39 -34.66 13.37
C GLU A 2 -23.82 -34.14 13.65
N GLU A 3 -24.30 -34.32 14.88
CA GLU A 3 -25.59 -33.76 15.32
C GLU A 3 -25.66 -32.24 15.14
N ARG A 4 -24.59 -31.52 15.49
CA ARG A 4 -24.54 -30.07 15.33
C ARG A 4 -24.53 -29.66 13.86
N PHE A 5 -23.83 -30.43 13.03
CA PHE A 5 -23.79 -30.18 11.59
C PHE A 5 -25.18 -30.37 10.95
N ASN A 6 -25.86 -31.47 11.28
CA ASN A 6 -27.21 -31.74 10.77
C ASN A 6 -28.22 -30.66 11.22
N GLN A 7 -28.15 -30.24 12.50
CA GLN A 7 -28.97 -29.15 12.99
C GLN A 7 -28.73 -27.84 12.24
N ALA A 8 -27.45 -27.54 11.91
CA ALA A 8 -27.13 -26.35 11.15
C ALA A 8 -27.72 -26.38 9.73
N LEU A 9 -27.77 -27.54 9.06
CA LEU A 9 -28.41 -27.67 7.77
C LEU A 9 -29.92 -27.42 7.86
N GLU A 10 -30.60 -27.97 8.86
CA GLU A 10 -32.02 -27.71 9.12
C GLU A 10 -32.28 -26.23 9.41
N ASP A 11 -31.44 -25.59 10.23
CA ASP A 11 -31.56 -24.17 10.57
C ASP A 11 -31.35 -23.27 9.33
N ILE A 12 -30.43 -23.62 8.43
CA ILE A 12 -30.21 -22.91 7.15
C ILE A 12 -31.40 -23.07 6.23
N GLU A 13 -31.97 -24.28 6.11
CA GLU A 13 -33.14 -24.52 5.29
C GLU A 13 -34.37 -23.75 5.80
N HIS A 14 -34.58 -23.73 7.12
CA HIS A 14 -35.64 -22.95 7.74
C HIS A 14 -35.50 -21.43 7.50
N GLU A 15 -34.26 -20.92 7.61
CA GLU A 15 -33.98 -19.51 7.31
C GLU A 15 -34.23 -19.20 5.83
N LEU A 16 -33.86 -20.12 4.93
CA LEU A 16 -34.16 -20.01 3.49
C LEU A 16 -35.65 -19.87 3.20
N ASP A 17 -36.45 -20.82 3.71
CA ASP A 17 -37.88 -20.82 3.49
C ASP A 17 -38.53 -19.52 4.01
N THR A 18 -38.15 -19.10 5.20
CA THR A 18 -38.62 -17.83 5.79
C THR A 18 -38.25 -16.62 4.93
N ARG A 19 -37.04 -16.60 4.34
CA ARG A 19 -36.57 -15.47 3.54
C ARG A 19 -37.20 -15.48 2.12
N VAL A 20 -37.42 -16.63 1.53
CA VAL A 20 -38.13 -16.79 0.25
C VAL A 20 -39.54 -16.27 0.42
N ASP A 21 -40.30 -16.72 1.43
CA ASP A 21 -41.65 -16.25 1.73
C ASP A 21 -41.73 -14.73 1.90
N TRP A 22 -40.67 -14.15 2.54
CA TRP A 22 -40.60 -12.70 2.68
C TRP A 22 -40.43 -12.00 1.35
N PHE A 23 -39.55 -12.50 0.44
CA PHE A 23 -39.36 -11.91 -0.88
C PHE A 23 -40.65 -12.03 -1.73
N ASP A 24 -41.29 -13.19 -1.74
CA ASP A 24 -42.54 -13.40 -2.49
C ASP A 24 -43.66 -12.47 -2.00
N SER A 25 -43.74 -12.22 -0.70
CA SER A 25 -44.66 -11.28 -0.09
C SER A 25 -44.39 -9.81 -0.38
N ASN A 26 -43.17 -9.48 -0.88
CA ASN A 26 -42.69 -8.12 -1.14
C ASN A 26 -42.34 -7.89 -2.63
N ASP A 27 -42.98 -8.61 -3.55
CA ASP A 27 -42.77 -8.52 -5.01
C ASP A 27 -41.33 -8.84 -5.47
N GLY A 28 -40.55 -9.57 -4.66
CA GLY A 28 -39.15 -9.94 -4.91
C GLY A 28 -38.97 -11.33 -5.50
N GLY A 29 -39.81 -11.76 -6.42
CA GLY A 29 -39.79 -13.14 -6.98
C GLY A 29 -38.48 -13.53 -7.66
N LEU A 30 -37.72 -12.56 -8.24
CA LEU A 30 -36.42 -12.82 -8.82
C LEU A 30 -35.35 -13.07 -7.73
N GLU A 31 -35.43 -12.29 -6.68
CA GLU A 31 -34.55 -12.41 -5.49
C GLU A 31 -34.83 -13.74 -4.76
N ALA A 32 -36.09 -14.09 -4.59
CA ALA A 32 -36.57 -15.37 -4.03
C ALA A 32 -35.98 -16.55 -4.80
N HIS A 33 -36.21 -16.60 -6.11
CA HIS A 33 -35.70 -17.68 -6.96
C HIS A 33 -34.18 -17.80 -6.94
N ARG A 34 -33.45 -16.68 -7.00
CA ARG A 34 -31.98 -16.65 -6.95
C ARG A 34 -31.46 -17.18 -5.61
N LEU A 35 -32.05 -16.73 -4.52
CA LEU A 35 -31.65 -17.13 -3.17
C LEU A 35 -31.91 -18.62 -2.99
N GLU A 36 -33.12 -19.12 -3.37
CA GLU A 36 -33.50 -20.51 -3.26
C GLU A 36 -32.53 -21.41 -4.07
N GLN A 37 -32.32 -21.12 -5.33
CA GLN A 37 -31.45 -21.90 -6.20
C GLN A 37 -30.03 -21.98 -5.62
N ARG A 38 -29.49 -20.85 -5.16
CA ARG A 38 -28.14 -20.79 -4.61
C ARG A 38 -28.02 -21.54 -3.30
N THR A 39 -28.94 -21.33 -2.37
CA THR A 39 -28.83 -21.91 -1.03
C THR A 39 -29.10 -23.41 -1.05
N ARG A 40 -30.05 -23.90 -1.87
CA ARG A 40 -30.29 -25.35 -2.04
C ARG A 40 -29.06 -26.04 -2.63
N PHE A 41 -28.38 -25.43 -3.60
CA PHE A 41 -27.13 -25.95 -4.13
C PHE A 41 -26.02 -25.97 -3.04
N ASP A 42 -25.92 -24.93 -2.22
CA ASP A 42 -24.94 -24.87 -1.13
C ASP A 42 -25.26 -25.95 -0.07
N LEU A 43 -26.55 -26.20 0.27
CA LEU A 43 -26.96 -27.27 1.18
C LEU A 43 -26.63 -28.68 0.62
N GLU A 44 -26.86 -28.90 -0.66
CA GLU A 44 -26.48 -30.15 -1.32
C GLU A 44 -24.97 -30.40 -1.24
N MET A 45 -24.17 -29.36 -1.56
CA MET A 45 -22.70 -29.43 -1.43
C MET A 45 -22.23 -29.66 0.01
N LEU A 46 -22.86 -29.02 0.99
CA LEU A 46 -22.55 -29.25 2.39
C LEU A 46 -22.86 -30.68 2.82
N ASN A 47 -24.00 -31.25 2.37
CA ASN A 47 -24.41 -32.61 2.71
C ASN A 47 -23.50 -33.67 2.05
N GLU A 48 -23.13 -33.48 0.79
CA GLU A 48 -22.35 -34.47 0.00
C GLU A 48 -20.84 -34.35 0.23
N VAL A 49 -20.33 -33.14 0.34
CA VAL A 49 -18.88 -32.86 0.36
C VAL A 49 -18.42 -32.32 1.72
N GLY A 50 -19.32 -31.86 2.56
CA GLY A 50 -19.02 -31.23 3.85
C GLY A 50 -18.56 -29.78 3.74
N SER A 51 -18.55 -29.19 2.55
CA SER A 51 -18.14 -27.79 2.32
C SER A 51 -18.76 -27.22 1.05
N CYS A 52 -18.94 -25.90 1.02
CA CYS A 52 -19.37 -25.19 -0.19
C CYS A 52 -18.60 -23.86 -0.31
N LYS A 53 -18.61 -23.27 -1.51
CA LYS A 53 -18.00 -21.96 -1.74
C LYS A 53 -18.80 -20.87 -1.01
N GLY A 54 -18.20 -20.24 -0.01
CA GLY A 54 -18.84 -19.21 0.81
C GLY A 54 -19.49 -19.77 2.08
N VAL A 55 -19.06 -20.98 2.53
CA VAL A 55 -19.54 -21.63 3.77
C VAL A 55 -19.48 -20.70 4.97
N GLU A 56 -18.54 -19.77 5.01
CA GLU A 56 -18.39 -18.76 6.06
C GLU A 56 -19.67 -17.93 6.28
N ASN A 57 -20.51 -17.75 5.24
CA ASN A 57 -21.77 -17.01 5.38
C ASN A 57 -22.83 -17.74 6.20
N TYR A 58 -22.66 -19.03 6.44
CA TYR A 58 -23.51 -19.89 7.27
C TYR A 58 -22.91 -20.15 8.65
N SER A 59 -21.77 -19.54 9.00
CA SER A 59 -20.98 -19.82 10.22
C SER A 59 -21.80 -19.70 11.51
N MET A 60 -22.76 -18.78 11.58
CA MET A 60 -23.64 -18.61 12.74
C MET A 60 -24.38 -19.91 13.09
N HIS A 61 -24.88 -20.63 12.10
CA HIS A 61 -25.60 -21.89 12.31
C HIS A 61 -24.67 -23.01 12.77
N PHE A 62 -23.46 -23.09 12.21
CA PHE A 62 -22.48 -24.11 12.61
C PHE A 62 -21.92 -23.88 14.01
N ASP A 63 -21.71 -22.62 14.40
CA ASP A 63 -21.19 -22.25 15.73
C ASP A 63 -22.27 -22.27 16.80
N GLY A 64 -23.56 -22.20 16.43
CA GLY A 64 -24.70 -22.09 17.33
C GLY A 64 -24.84 -20.74 18.00
N ARG A 65 -24.35 -19.70 17.34
CA ARG A 65 -24.52 -18.32 17.80
C ARG A 65 -25.94 -17.81 17.51
N THR A 66 -26.36 -16.85 18.30
CA THR A 66 -27.58 -16.10 18.03
C THR A 66 -27.28 -14.91 17.09
N ARG A 67 -28.32 -14.39 16.44
CA ARG A 67 -28.18 -13.23 15.55
C ARG A 67 -27.61 -12.03 16.32
N GLY A 68 -26.63 -11.37 15.69
CA GLY A 68 -25.93 -10.22 16.24
C GLY A 68 -24.71 -10.56 17.09
N GLU A 69 -24.56 -11.81 17.51
CA GLU A 69 -23.35 -12.25 18.20
C GLU A 69 -22.14 -12.24 17.24
N ARG A 70 -21.00 -11.75 17.73
CA ARG A 70 -19.76 -11.76 16.98
C ARG A 70 -19.23 -13.18 16.76
N SER A 71 -18.52 -13.39 15.69
CA SER A 71 -17.78 -14.63 15.47
C SER A 71 -16.59 -14.74 16.44
N TYR A 72 -16.20 -15.97 16.76
CA TYR A 72 -14.91 -16.22 17.41
C TYR A 72 -13.78 -15.75 16.52
N CYS A 73 -12.76 -15.14 17.11
CA CYS A 73 -11.60 -14.64 16.44
C CYS A 73 -10.31 -15.07 17.13
N LEU A 74 -9.16 -14.75 16.57
CA LEU A 74 -7.86 -15.12 17.12
C LEU A 74 -7.65 -14.65 18.55
N LEU A 75 -8.23 -13.50 18.94
CA LEU A 75 -8.14 -12.95 20.30
C LEU A 75 -8.84 -13.85 21.34
N ASP A 76 -9.93 -14.51 20.97
CA ASP A 76 -10.60 -15.48 21.86
C ASP A 76 -9.70 -16.67 22.16
N PHE A 77 -8.92 -17.14 21.18
CA PHE A 77 -7.95 -18.22 21.41
C PHE A 77 -6.80 -17.77 22.30
N PHE A 78 -6.33 -16.52 22.17
CA PHE A 78 -5.32 -15.99 23.07
C PHE A 78 -5.86 -15.86 24.50
N ALA A 79 -7.08 -15.36 24.67
CA ALA A 79 -7.72 -15.27 25.99
C ALA A 79 -7.89 -16.65 26.63
N SER A 80 -8.38 -17.64 25.87
CA SER A 80 -8.54 -19.03 26.34
C SER A 80 -7.19 -19.68 26.70
N ASN A 81 -6.17 -19.46 25.90
CA ASN A 81 -4.82 -19.95 26.18
C ASN A 81 -4.23 -19.29 27.43
N ALA A 82 -4.41 -17.97 27.58
CA ALA A 82 -3.95 -17.24 28.76
C ALA A 82 -4.63 -17.71 30.03
N GLU A 83 -5.94 -17.97 30.00
CA GLU A 83 -6.68 -18.55 31.12
C GLU A 83 -6.15 -19.93 31.50
N GLN A 84 -5.96 -20.81 30.51
CA GLN A 84 -5.54 -22.19 30.74
C GLN A 84 -4.10 -22.29 31.26
N PHE A 85 -3.16 -21.49 30.75
CA PHE A 85 -1.74 -21.66 31.04
C PHE A 85 -1.10 -20.53 31.84
N HIS A 86 -1.75 -19.37 31.97
CA HIS A 86 -1.18 -18.17 32.59
C HIS A 86 -2.02 -17.63 33.75
N GLY A 87 -3.18 -18.26 34.06
CA GLY A 87 -4.00 -17.98 35.24
C GLY A 87 -4.89 -16.75 35.14
N GLY A 88 -5.24 -16.34 33.92
CA GLY A 88 -6.24 -15.29 33.66
C GLY A 88 -6.34 -14.98 32.18
N SER A 89 -7.57 -14.86 31.67
CA SER A 89 -7.86 -14.57 30.25
C SER A 89 -7.31 -13.21 29.79
N GLU A 90 -7.03 -12.31 30.73
CA GLU A 90 -6.46 -10.97 30.50
C GLU A 90 -4.92 -10.96 30.37
N ARG A 91 -4.26 -12.11 30.52
CA ARG A 91 -2.79 -12.19 30.54
C ARG A 91 -2.16 -12.40 29.17
N TYR A 92 -2.46 -11.52 28.24
CA TYR A 92 -1.76 -11.42 26.97
C TYR A 92 -1.65 -9.97 26.51
N LEU A 93 -0.66 -9.69 25.70
CA LEU A 93 -0.36 -8.37 25.15
C LEU A 93 -0.57 -8.38 23.64
N VAL A 94 -1.29 -7.39 23.15
CA VAL A 94 -1.39 -7.12 21.70
C VAL A 94 -0.45 -5.97 21.35
N ILE A 95 0.48 -6.22 20.44
CA ILE A 95 1.36 -5.19 19.88
C ILE A 95 0.83 -4.85 18.49
N MET A 96 0.29 -3.65 18.34
CA MET A 96 -0.26 -3.17 17.09
C MET A 96 0.81 -2.38 16.34
N ASP A 97 1.43 -3.03 15.35
CA ASP A 97 2.41 -2.39 14.48
C ASP A 97 1.72 -1.50 13.44
N GLU A 98 2.41 -0.43 13.03
CA GLU A 98 1.89 0.63 12.15
C GLU A 98 0.48 1.08 12.59
N SER A 99 0.32 1.31 13.89
CA SER A 99 -0.98 1.55 14.54
C SER A 99 -1.77 2.69 13.91
N HIS A 100 -1.10 3.71 13.38
CA HIS A 100 -1.70 4.84 12.66
C HIS A 100 -2.48 4.43 11.40
N VAL A 101 -2.22 3.24 10.85
CA VAL A 101 -2.96 2.63 9.72
C VAL A 101 -3.89 1.54 10.24
N THR A 102 -3.38 0.67 11.11
CA THR A 102 -4.10 -0.53 11.58
C THR A 102 -5.34 -0.16 12.38
N LEU A 103 -5.25 0.79 13.32
CA LEU A 103 -6.39 1.18 14.15
C LEU A 103 -7.55 1.80 13.34
N PRO A 104 -7.31 2.72 12.37
CA PRO A 104 -8.34 3.16 11.44
C PRO A 104 -8.95 2.04 10.59
N GLN A 105 -8.16 1.04 10.18
CA GLN A 105 -8.67 -0.11 9.42
C GLN A 105 -9.61 -0.95 10.27
N VAL A 106 -9.24 -1.29 11.51
CA VAL A 106 -10.13 -1.98 12.46
C VAL A 106 -11.44 -1.21 12.61
N GLY A 107 -11.37 0.13 12.73
CA GLY A 107 -12.56 0.99 12.82
C GLY A 107 -13.46 0.95 11.58
N GLY A 108 -12.88 0.77 10.40
CA GLY A 108 -13.61 0.77 9.11
C GLY A 108 -14.17 -0.59 8.67
N MET A 109 -13.62 -1.69 9.19
CA MET A 109 -13.91 -3.05 8.73
C MET A 109 -15.40 -3.41 8.81
N TYR A 110 -16.01 -3.20 9.98
CA TYR A 110 -17.40 -3.54 10.20
C TYR A 110 -18.36 -2.81 9.25
N GLY A 111 -18.21 -1.50 9.13
CA GLY A 111 -19.09 -0.68 8.28
C GLY A 111 -18.98 -1.03 6.79
N GLY A 112 -17.79 -1.31 6.32
CA GLY A 112 -17.53 -1.75 4.93
C GLY A 112 -18.14 -3.11 4.64
N ASP A 113 -17.94 -4.10 5.53
CA ASP A 113 -18.50 -5.44 5.37
C ASP A 113 -20.02 -5.42 5.45
N PHE A 114 -20.61 -4.70 6.42
CA PHE A 114 -22.04 -4.56 6.55
C PHE A 114 -22.68 -3.96 5.28
N SER A 115 -22.12 -2.89 4.74
CA SER A 115 -22.63 -2.25 3.52
C SER A 115 -22.60 -3.18 2.33
N ARG A 116 -21.53 -3.96 2.16
CA ARG A 116 -21.42 -4.98 1.12
C ARG A 116 -22.46 -6.08 1.29
N LYS A 117 -22.60 -6.64 2.49
CA LYS A 117 -23.55 -7.73 2.80
C LYS A 117 -24.98 -7.27 2.68
N LYS A 118 -25.27 -6.02 3.05
CA LYS A 118 -26.61 -5.45 2.87
C LYS A 118 -27.08 -5.58 1.42
N ASN A 119 -26.24 -5.19 0.47
CA ASN A 119 -26.59 -5.35 -0.96
C ASN A 119 -26.79 -6.82 -1.35
N LEU A 120 -25.96 -7.74 -0.83
CA LEU A 120 -26.07 -9.16 -1.15
C LEU A 120 -27.35 -9.78 -0.58
N VAL A 121 -27.75 -9.42 0.64
CA VAL A 121 -28.97 -9.92 1.30
C VAL A 121 -30.23 -9.28 0.72
N ASP A 122 -30.21 -7.97 0.49
CA ASP A 122 -31.36 -7.24 -0.06
C ASP A 122 -31.72 -7.71 -1.48
N HIS A 123 -30.72 -8.16 -2.26
CA HIS A 123 -30.93 -8.64 -3.63
C HIS A 123 -30.90 -10.17 -3.78
N GLY A 124 -31.10 -10.93 -2.72
CA GLY A 124 -31.24 -12.40 -2.76
C GLY A 124 -29.98 -13.18 -3.16
N PHE A 125 -28.78 -12.64 -2.92
CA PHE A 125 -27.50 -13.34 -3.15
C PHE A 125 -27.02 -14.11 -1.92
N ARG A 126 -27.48 -13.73 -0.72
CA ARG A 126 -27.13 -14.36 0.56
C ARG A 126 -28.30 -14.33 1.53
N LEU A 127 -28.31 -15.29 2.46
CA LEU A 127 -29.21 -15.30 3.59
C LEU A 127 -28.88 -14.18 4.59
N PRO A 128 -29.83 -13.72 5.41
CA PRO A 128 -29.59 -12.76 6.46
C PRO A 128 -28.50 -13.18 7.48
N SER A 129 -28.33 -14.48 7.74
CA SER A 129 -27.26 -15.03 8.59
C SER A 129 -25.85 -14.63 8.12
N ALA A 130 -25.68 -14.26 6.84
CA ALA A 130 -24.41 -13.73 6.34
C ALA A 130 -23.94 -12.48 7.09
N TYR A 131 -24.84 -11.69 7.67
CA TYR A 131 -24.49 -10.55 8.52
C TYR A 131 -23.67 -10.94 9.75
N ASP A 132 -23.85 -12.15 10.26
CA ASP A 132 -23.27 -12.62 11.51
C ASP A 132 -21.87 -13.22 11.34
N ASN A 133 -21.43 -13.44 10.08
CA ASN A 133 -20.03 -13.61 9.75
C ASN A 133 -19.39 -12.24 9.47
N ARG A 134 -18.99 -11.54 10.48
CA ARG A 134 -18.55 -10.15 10.39
C ARG A 134 -17.27 -9.89 11.16
N PRO A 135 -16.47 -8.89 10.75
CA PRO A 135 -15.36 -8.43 11.58
C PRO A 135 -15.89 -7.83 12.89
N LEU A 136 -14.99 -7.71 13.84
CA LEU A 136 -15.27 -7.04 15.10
C LEU A 136 -15.62 -5.56 14.87
N ARG A 137 -16.45 -5.03 15.73
CA ARG A 137 -16.57 -3.58 15.92
C ARG A 137 -15.38 -3.09 16.74
N VAL A 138 -15.13 -1.78 16.73
CA VAL A 138 -14.01 -1.19 17.48
C VAL A 138 -14.16 -1.41 18.98
N ASP A 139 -15.36 -1.21 19.51
CA ASP A 139 -15.71 -1.47 20.90
C ASP A 139 -15.45 -2.94 21.28
N GLU A 140 -15.96 -3.88 20.49
CA GLU A 140 -15.72 -5.32 20.71
C GLU A 140 -14.22 -5.68 20.63
N PHE A 141 -13.46 -5.03 19.75
CA PHE A 141 -12.01 -5.22 19.66
C PHE A 141 -11.31 -4.70 20.92
N GLN A 142 -11.69 -3.52 21.39
CA GLN A 142 -11.12 -2.92 22.60
C GLN A 142 -11.43 -3.75 23.84
N ASP A 143 -12.66 -4.25 23.97
CA ASP A 143 -13.09 -5.12 25.09
C ASP A 143 -12.34 -6.45 25.12
N LEU A 144 -11.94 -6.98 23.95
CA LEU A 144 -11.19 -8.23 23.85
C LEU A 144 -9.69 -8.07 24.15
N VAL A 145 -9.15 -6.88 24.05
CA VAL A 145 -7.71 -6.63 24.20
C VAL A 145 -7.40 -6.06 25.58
N PRO A 146 -6.92 -6.89 26.53
CA PRO A 146 -6.69 -6.45 27.90
C PRO A 146 -5.47 -5.52 28.04
N GLN A 147 -4.47 -5.71 27.21
CA GLN A 147 -3.24 -4.91 27.19
C GLN A 147 -2.84 -4.59 25.76
N MET A 148 -2.64 -3.31 25.45
CA MET A 148 -2.31 -2.83 24.12
C MET A 148 -1.04 -2.00 24.12
N MET A 149 -0.16 -2.27 23.14
CA MET A 149 0.97 -1.42 22.81
C MET A 149 0.84 -0.95 21.35
N TYR A 150 0.78 0.34 21.16
CA TYR A 150 0.82 0.94 19.82
C TYR A 150 2.26 1.19 19.40
N VAL A 151 2.62 0.75 18.22
CA VAL A 151 3.95 0.97 17.63
C VAL A 151 3.78 1.70 16.30
N SER A 152 4.42 2.86 16.17
CA SER A 152 4.36 3.65 14.95
C SER A 152 5.52 4.62 14.85
N ALA A 153 6.07 4.79 13.65
CA ALA A 153 7.03 5.87 13.36
C ALA A 153 6.32 7.25 13.29
N THR A 154 5.01 7.25 13.03
CA THR A 154 4.18 8.43 12.82
C THR A 154 2.82 8.22 13.49
N PRO A 155 2.73 8.24 14.83
CA PRO A 155 1.49 8.00 15.56
C PRO A 155 0.33 8.87 15.04
N GLY A 156 -0.88 8.35 15.11
CA GLY A 156 -2.09 9.06 14.68
C GLY A 156 -2.86 9.66 15.85
N GLU A 157 -3.78 10.55 15.53
CA GLU A 157 -4.62 11.22 16.52
C GLU A 157 -5.51 10.22 17.30
N ARG A 158 -5.86 9.09 16.68
CA ARG A 158 -6.71 8.06 17.31
C ARG A 158 -6.01 7.31 18.42
N GLU A 159 -4.74 6.95 18.22
CA GLU A 159 -3.93 6.29 19.24
C GLU A 159 -3.71 7.22 20.44
N LEU A 160 -3.37 8.49 20.16
CA LEU A 160 -3.12 9.50 21.20
C LEU A 160 -4.38 9.74 22.04
N ARG A 161 -5.53 9.85 21.38
CA ARG A 161 -6.79 10.00 22.06
C ARG A 161 -7.13 8.79 22.94
N HIS A 162 -7.05 7.58 22.39
CA HIS A 162 -7.32 6.37 23.13
C HIS A 162 -6.37 6.23 24.34
N LEU A 163 -5.10 6.57 24.16
CA LEU A 163 -4.12 6.56 25.25
C LEU A 163 -4.51 7.57 26.35
N ALA A 164 -4.87 8.80 26.01
CA ALA A 164 -5.30 9.81 26.97
C ALA A 164 -6.56 9.35 27.73
N GLU A 165 -7.55 8.77 27.04
CA GLU A 165 -8.79 8.25 27.64
C GLU A 165 -8.51 7.12 28.65
N ILE A 166 -7.69 6.12 28.31
CA ILE A 166 -7.40 4.97 29.19
C ILE A 166 -6.46 5.33 30.35
N THR A 167 -5.63 6.36 30.20
CA THR A 167 -4.74 6.86 31.27
C THR A 167 -5.42 7.91 32.14
N GLY A 168 -6.67 8.29 31.84
CA GLY A 168 -7.44 9.30 32.58
C GLY A 168 -6.91 10.72 32.44
N GLN A 169 -6.19 11.01 31.36
CA GLN A 169 -5.67 12.33 31.04
C GLN A 169 -6.68 13.14 30.26
N GLU A 170 -6.56 14.46 30.30
CA GLU A 170 -7.36 15.35 29.47
C GLU A 170 -7.00 15.13 28.00
N VAL A 171 -8.02 14.88 27.17
CA VAL A 171 -7.82 14.70 25.72
C VAL A 171 -7.55 16.08 25.10
N PRO A 172 -6.37 16.30 24.48
CA PRO A 172 -6.05 17.59 23.88
C PRO A 172 -7.09 18.04 22.83
N GLU A 173 -7.39 19.33 22.81
CA GLU A 173 -8.35 19.91 21.87
C GLU A 173 -7.91 19.64 20.41
N GLY A 174 -8.84 19.13 19.59
CA GLY A 174 -8.63 18.91 18.16
C GLY A 174 -8.29 17.47 17.77
N LEU A 175 -8.11 16.54 18.73
CA LEU A 175 -8.02 15.12 18.41
C LEU A 175 -9.39 14.58 17.97
N ILE A 176 -9.41 13.91 16.81
CA ILE A 176 -10.63 13.41 16.16
C ILE A 176 -11.28 12.29 16.99
N HIS A 177 -12.60 12.37 17.20
CA HIS A 177 -13.39 11.30 17.81
C HIS A 177 -13.36 10.03 16.94
N VAL A 178 -13.08 8.88 17.57
CA VAL A 178 -13.23 7.56 16.97
C VAL A 178 -14.65 7.09 17.27
N ASP A 179 -15.65 7.62 16.57
CA ASP A 179 -16.98 7.04 16.62
C ASP A 179 -16.95 5.72 15.83
N GLY A 180 -17.24 4.64 16.54
CA GLY A 180 -17.49 3.33 15.96
C GLY A 180 -18.70 3.38 15.05
N GLY A 181 -18.48 3.37 13.76
CA GLY A 181 -19.50 3.06 12.78
C GLY A 181 -20.25 4.25 12.19
N GLY A 182 -20.02 4.44 10.93
CA GLY A 182 -20.90 5.20 10.05
C GLY A 182 -20.48 6.62 9.78
N GLY A 183 -19.71 6.76 8.71
CA GLY A 183 -19.67 7.97 7.91
C GLY A 183 -19.36 9.26 8.67
N ALA A 184 -18.10 9.61 8.80
CA ALA A 184 -17.74 10.98 9.09
C ALA A 184 -18.55 11.88 8.14
N LYS A 185 -19.39 12.75 8.70
CA LYS A 185 -20.19 13.68 7.89
C LYS A 185 -19.23 14.44 6.98
N LYS A 186 -19.49 14.45 5.68
CA LYS A 186 -18.70 15.19 4.67
C LYS A 186 -18.40 16.64 5.06
N SER A 187 -19.10 17.20 6.07
CA SER A 187 -18.92 18.53 6.62
C SER A 187 -17.72 18.68 7.57
N GLU A 188 -17.06 17.58 7.95
CA GLU A 188 -15.88 17.62 8.85
C GLU A 188 -14.55 17.39 8.12
N ILE A 189 -14.63 17.00 6.84
CA ILE A 189 -13.47 16.92 5.96
C ILE A 189 -13.10 18.35 5.56
N GLY A 190 -12.14 18.95 6.27
CA GLY A 190 -11.65 20.29 5.96
C GLY A 190 -11.66 21.31 7.12
N LYS A 191 -12.07 20.91 8.33
CA LYS A 191 -11.83 21.76 9.51
C LYS A 191 -10.34 21.75 9.89
N PRO A 192 -9.79 22.88 10.34
CA PRO A 192 -8.40 22.95 10.75
C PRO A 192 -8.14 21.90 11.83
N LYS A 193 -7.16 21.07 11.57
CA LYS A 193 -6.57 20.15 12.54
C LYS A 193 -6.14 20.93 13.79
N SER A 194 -5.94 20.21 14.89
CA SER A 194 -5.49 20.74 16.17
C SER A 194 -4.50 21.90 16.01
N LYS A 195 -4.60 22.89 16.87
CA LYS A 195 -3.65 24.01 16.92
C LYS A 195 -2.25 23.57 17.33
N HIS A 196 -2.12 22.37 17.87
CA HIS A 196 -0.87 21.77 18.34
C HIS A 196 -0.24 20.92 17.25
N SER A 197 1.05 21.02 17.09
CA SER A 197 1.83 20.11 16.24
C SER A 197 1.78 18.69 16.84
N MET A 198 1.96 17.66 16.00
CA MET A 198 2.03 16.28 16.48
C MET A 198 3.14 16.11 17.55
N GLU A 199 4.22 16.87 17.44
CA GLU A 199 5.34 16.81 18.37
C GLU A 199 4.99 17.37 19.75
N GLU A 200 4.18 18.42 19.82
CA GLU A 200 3.64 18.97 21.07
C GLU A 200 2.70 17.97 21.73
N LEU A 201 1.74 17.39 20.97
CA LEU A 201 0.83 16.35 21.47
C LEU A 201 1.57 15.13 22.03
N LEU A 202 2.66 14.69 21.38
CA LEU A 202 3.51 13.60 21.85
C LEU A 202 4.29 13.97 23.12
N GLY A 203 4.37 15.23 23.48
CA GLY A 203 4.99 15.72 24.73
C GLY A 203 4.01 15.89 25.88
N GLU A 204 2.72 16.03 25.59
CA GLU A 204 1.65 16.33 26.57
C GLU A 204 0.98 15.06 27.12
N ILE A 205 1.04 13.94 26.41
CA ILE A 205 0.37 12.69 26.81
C ILE A 205 1.39 11.73 27.43
N ASP A 206 1.13 11.30 28.66
CA ASP A 206 1.93 10.28 29.34
C ASP A 206 1.75 8.88 28.74
N GLY A 207 2.75 8.03 28.92
CA GLY A 207 2.73 6.65 28.42
C GLY A 207 3.30 6.49 27.03
N ILE A 208 3.93 7.53 26.47
CA ILE A 208 4.59 7.50 25.18
C ILE A 208 6.08 7.35 25.34
N ALA A 209 6.65 6.28 24.75
CA ALA A 209 8.09 6.06 24.68
C ALA A 209 8.59 6.43 23.28
N LYS A 210 9.56 7.35 23.18
CA LYS A 210 10.18 7.78 21.92
C LYS A 210 11.51 7.07 21.72
N MET A 211 11.62 6.24 20.67
CA MET A 211 12.88 5.62 20.25
C MET A 211 13.49 6.42 19.10
N GLU A 212 14.25 7.45 19.42
CA GLU A 212 14.86 8.35 18.44
C GLU A 212 16.30 7.97 18.08
N ILE A 213 16.96 7.17 18.92
CA ILE A 213 18.34 6.74 18.73
C ILE A 213 18.39 5.32 18.14
N ARG A 214 19.13 5.16 17.06
CA ARG A 214 19.39 3.85 16.44
C ARG A 214 20.68 3.26 17.01
N PRO A 215 20.67 2.04 17.56
CA PRO A 215 21.88 1.37 18.06
C PRO A 215 22.96 1.18 16.99
N THR A 216 22.57 1.08 15.71
CA THR A 216 23.47 0.94 14.57
C THR A 216 24.27 2.21 14.25
N GLY A 217 23.93 3.33 14.88
CA GLY A 217 24.54 4.64 14.59
C GLY A 217 24.12 5.27 13.26
N LEU A 218 23.28 4.61 12.45
CA LEU A 218 22.85 5.13 11.15
C LEU A 218 22.06 6.43 11.30
N LEU A 219 22.47 7.42 10.54
CA LEU A 219 21.82 8.74 10.50
C LEU A 219 20.56 8.69 9.63
N ASP A 220 19.58 9.55 9.92
CA ASP A 220 18.55 9.87 8.93
C ASP A 220 19.19 10.46 7.67
N PRO A 221 18.61 10.23 6.46
CA PRO A 221 19.24 10.64 5.21
C PRO A 221 19.39 12.15 5.11
N GLY A 222 20.38 12.59 4.32
CA GLY A 222 20.47 13.99 3.89
C GLY A 222 19.34 14.30 2.93
N ILE A 223 18.74 15.50 3.03
CA ILE A 223 17.65 15.93 2.16
C ILE A 223 18.09 17.12 1.33
N GLU A 224 17.86 17.06 0.03
CA GLU A 224 18.02 18.15 -0.92
C GLU A 224 16.68 18.48 -1.56
N VAL A 225 16.42 19.77 -1.79
CA VAL A 225 15.25 20.23 -2.56
C VAL A 225 15.79 20.78 -3.87
N ARG A 226 15.29 20.24 -4.99
CA ARG A 226 15.69 20.64 -6.34
C ARG A 226 14.45 21.03 -7.16
N SER A 227 14.65 21.86 -8.20
CA SER A 227 13.58 22.27 -9.11
C SER A 227 12.95 21.07 -9.83
N THR A 228 11.68 21.19 -10.19
CA THR A 228 11.00 20.22 -11.05
C THR A 228 11.45 20.32 -12.49
N GLU A 229 11.98 21.47 -12.93
CA GLU A 229 12.54 21.65 -14.27
C GLU A 229 13.79 20.78 -14.46
N GLY A 230 13.77 19.91 -15.46
CA GLY A 230 14.87 18.99 -15.74
C GLY A 230 15.02 17.83 -14.75
N GLN A 231 14.03 17.60 -13.88
CA GLN A 231 14.08 16.60 -12.79
C GLN A 231 14.43 15.19 -13.26
N VAL A 232 14.02 14.77 -14.46
CA VAL A 232 14.30 13.41 -14.99
C VAL A 232 15.75 13.27 -15.41
N GLN A 233 16.33 14.31 -16.03
CA GLN A 233 17.76 14.34 -16.45
C GLN A 233 18.66 14.40 -15.20
N ASP A 234 18.30 15.22 -14.21
CA ASP A 234 19.01 15.30 -12.94
C ASP A 234 19.00 13.96 -12.22
N LEU A 235 17.81 13.32 -12.14
CA LEU A 235 17.66 11.98 -11.59
C LEU A 235 18.51 10.94 -12.32
N LEU A 236 18.58 10.99 -13.65
CA LEU A 236 19.37 10.04 -14.44
C LEU A 236 20.87 10.14 -14.09
N SER A 237 21.40 11.35 -13.88
CA SER A 237 22.77 11.57 -13.41
C SER A 237 23.01 10.97 -12.03
N GLU A 238 22.08 11.20 -11.08
CA GLU A 238 22.16 10.64 -9.71
C GLU A 238 22.09 9.12 -9.70
N ILE A 239 21.24 8.53 -10.58
CA ILE A 239 21.16 7.07 -10.74
C ILE A 239 22.52 6.52 -11.20
N GLY A 240 23.15 7.13 -12.21
CA GLY A 240 24.45 6.70 -12.71
C GLY A 240 25.50 6.66 -11.62
N ASP A 241 25.56 7.68 -10.77
CA ASP A 241 26.47 7.76 -9.63
C ASP A 241 26.20 6.65 -8.59
N ARG A 242 24.94 6.36 -8.28
CA ARG A 242 24.56 5.31 -7.32
C ARG A 242 24.83 3.91 -7.85
N VAL A 243 24.45 3.66 -9.10
CA VAL A 243 24.69 2.36 -9.75
C VAL A 243 26.17 2.05 -9.86
N SER A 244 27.03 3.04 -10.12
CA SER A 244 28.48 2.86 -10.15
C SER A 244 29.06 2.36 -8.80
N ARG A 245 28.36 2.61 -7.69
CA ARG A 245 28.69 2.16 -6.33
C ARG A 245 27.93 0.91 -5.89
N ASP A 246 27.26 0.22 -6.80
CA ASP A 246 26.38 -0.95 -6.53
C ASP A 246 25.24 -0.62 -5.55
N GLN A 247 24.71 0.59 -5.60
CA GLN A 247 23.59 1.06 -4.78
C GLN A 247 22.32 1.12 -5.59
N ARG A 248 21.16 1.14 -4.91
CA ARG A 248 19.84 1.13 -5.52
C ARG A 248 19.09 2.43 -5.27
N VAL A 249 18.14 2.72 -6.14
CA VAL A 249 17.37 3.97 -6.12
C VAL A 249 15.87 3.66 -6.09
N LEU A 250 15.15 4.39 -5.25
CA LEU A 250 13.68 4.41 -5.24
C LEU A 250 13.18 5.76 -5.74
N VAL A 251 12.23 5.75 -6.65
CA VAL A 251 11.59 6.96 -7.18
C VAL A 251 10.11 6.93 -6.86
N THR A 252 9.57 8.00 -6.28
CA THR A 252 8.13 8.10 -6.01
C THR A 252 7.48 9.18 -6.85
N VAL A 253 6.39 8.80 -7.51
CA VAL A 253 5.58 9.67 -8.36
C VAL A 253 4.12 9.69 -7.91
N MET A 254 3.29 10.52 -8.54
CA MET A 254 1.89 10.74 -8.12
C MET A 254 0.89 9.82 -8.81
N THR A 255 1.17 9.33 -10.03
CA THR A 255 0.21 8.56 -10.83
C THR A 255 0.83 7.28 -11.38
N ILE A 256 0.00 6.26 -11.66
CA ILE A 256 0.41 4.98 -12.27
C ILE A 256 1.06 5.25 -13.62
N LYS A 257 0.36 5.98 -14.49
CA LYS A 257 0.84 6.30 -15.82
C LYS A 257 2.22 6.95 -15.81
N PHE A 258 2.44 7.91 -14.92
CA PHE A 258 3.74 8.58 -14.80
C PHE A 258 4.83 7.65 -14.26
N ALA A 259 4.48 6.68 -13.39
CA ALA A 259 5.44 5.67 -12.94
C ALA A 259 5.93 4.79 -14.09
N GLU A 260 5.01 4.35 -14.94
CA GLU A 260 5.30 3.55 -16.14
C GLU A 260 6.14 4.35 -17.14
N GLU A 261 5.74 5.60 -17.45
CA GLU A 261 6.47 6.49 -18.37
C GLU A 261 7.90 6.78 -17.91
N VAL A 262 8.11 7.06 -16.63
CA VAL A 262 9.45 7.29 -16.06
C VAL A 262 10.29 6.02 -16.13
N ALA A 263 9.73 4.86 -15.76
CA ALA A 263 10.45 3.60 -15.83
C ALA A 263 10.86 3.26 -17.26
N GLU A 264 9.94 3.39 -18.23
CA GLU A 264 10.21 3.16 -19.65
C GLU A 264 11.28 4.13 -20.21
N TYR A 265 11.22 5.40 -19.79
CA TYR A 265 12.25 6.36 -20.16
C TYR A 265 13.63 5.95 -19.64
N LEU A 266 13.73 5.58 -18.37
CA LEU A 266 14.98 5.13 -17.76
C LEU A 266 15.53 3.86 -18.44
N GLU A 267 14.67 2.91 -18.81
CA GLU A 267 15.05 1.72 -19.55
C GLU A 267 15.62 2.06 -20.94
N ARG A 268 14.99 3.00 -21.67
CA ARG A 268 15.50 3.49 -22.96
C ARG A 268 16.88 4.14 -22.84
N MET A 269 17.16 4.75 -21.68
CA MET A 269 18.47 5.33 -21.37
C MET A 269 19.48 4.30 -20.83
N GLY A 270 19.14 3.00 -20.83
CA GLY A 270 20.02 1.90 -20.44
C GLY A 270 20.07 1.62 -18.94
N VAL A 271 19.19 2.22 -18.14
CA VAL A 271 19.07 1.93 -16.71
C VAL A 271 18.16 0.71 -16.51
N LYS A 272 18.53 -0.19 -15.61
CA LYS A 272 17.68 -1.33 -15.22
C LYS A 272 16.59 -0.84 -14.27
N ALA A 273 15.54 -0.25 -14.83
CA ALA A 273 14.42 0.28 -14.08
C ALA A 273 13.22 -0.66 -14.12
N HIS A 274 12.34 -0.54 -13.13
CA HIS A 274 11.03 -1.18 -13.14
C HIS A 274 10.04 -0.31 -12.38
N TYR A 275 8.74 -0.47 -12.64
CA TYR A 275 7.69 0.25 -11.92
C TYR A 275 6.98 -0.65 -10.91
N LEU A 276 6.36 -0.04 -9.91
CA LEU A 276 5.62 -0.72 -8.85
C LEU A 276 4.37 0.08 -8.47
N HIS A 277 3.18 -0.48 -8.70
CA HIS A 277 1.89 0.13 -8.37
C HIS A 277 0.86 -0.88 -7.83
N SER A 278 -0.34 -0.42 -7.49
CA SER A 278 -1.37 -1.22 -6.80
C SER A 278 -1.98 -2.34 -7.64
N GLU A 279 -1.86 -2.30 -8.97
CA GLU A 279 -2.40 -3.31 -9.88
C GLU A 279 -1.44 -4.50 -10.09
N ILE A 280 -0.21 -4.38 -9.62
CA ILE A 280 0.78 -5.46 -9.66
C ILE A 280 0.45 -6.51 -8.59
N ASP A 281 0.44 -7.78 -8.98
CA ASP A 281 0.20 -8.90 -8.08
C ASP A 281 1.22 -8.95 -6.94
N THR A 282 0.79 -9.47 -5.79
CA THR A 282 1.63 -9.58 -4.59
C THR A 282 2.87 -10.45 -4.83
N LEU A 283 2.77 -11.51 -5.62
CA LEU A 283 3.91 -12.36 -5.97
C LEU A 283 4.91 -11.62 -6.85
N GLU A 284 4.43 -10.96 -7.90
CA GLU A 284 5.25 -10.15 -8.80
C GLU A 284 5.92 -8.99 -8.06
N ARG A 285 5.21 -8.31 -7.15
CA ARG A 285 5.79 -7.30 -6.26
C ARG A 285 6.97 -7.86 -5.46
N THR A 286 6.83 -9.06 -4.92
CA THR A 286 7.89 -9.70 -4.14
C THR A 286 9.11 -9.99 -5.02
N GLU A 287 8.90 -10.42 -6.25
CA GLU A 287 9.97 -10.69 -7.22
C GLU A 287 10.70 -9.40 -7.63
N ILE A 288 9.99 -8.30 -7.90
CA ILE A 288 10.59 -6.99 -8.21
C ILE A 288 11.52 -6.54 -7.07
N ILE A 289 11.07 -6.66 -5.82
CA ILE A 289 11.86 -6.28 -4.66
C ILE A 289 13.08 -7.20 -4.48
N LYS A 290 12.93 -8.50 -4.70
CA LYS A 290 14.06 -9.42 -4.72
C LYS A 290 15.05 -9.07 -5.82
N ALA A 291 14.58 -8.76 -7.03
CA ALA A 291 15.40 -8.36 -8.16
C ALA A 291 16.18 -7.06 -7.86
N LEU A 292 15.55 -6.07 -7.22
CA LEU A 292 16.22 -4.85 -6.77
C LEU A 292 17.34 -5.16 -5.77
N ARG A 293 17.09 -5.99 -4.77
CA ARG A 293 18.11 -6.38 -3.77
C ARG A 293 19.27 -7.18 -4.37
N LEU A 294 18.98 -8.00 -5.37
CA LEU A 294 19.99 -8.79 -6.10
C LEU A 294 20.78 -7.97 -7.15
N GLY A 295 20.41 -6.70 -7.40
CA GLY A 295 21.05 -5.87 -8.42
C GLY A 295 20.67 -6.22 -9.86
N LEU A 296 19.61 -6.99 -10.05
CA LEU A 296 19.01 -7.26 -11.36
C LEU A 296 18.23 -6.05 -11.87
N ILE A 297 17.71 -5.25 -10.94
CA ILE A 297 17.08 -3.96 -11.13
C ILE A 297 17.86 -2.96 -10.29
N ASP A 298 18.11 -1.77 -10.82
CA ASP A 298 18.84 -0.70 -10.14
C ASP A 298 17.88 0.36 -9.59
N VAL A 299 16.74 0.54 -10.25
CA VAL A 299 15.74 1.57 -9.93
C VAL A 299 14.35 0.98 -9.88
N VAL A 300 13.59 1.31 -8.84
CA VAL A 300 12.14 1.06 -8.79
C VAL A 300 11.40 2.38 -8.72
N VAL A 301 10.51 2.61 -9.68
CA VAL A 301 9.61 3.76 -9.73
C VAL A 301 8.25 3.33 -9.21
N GLY A 302 7.72 4.02 -8.20
CA GLY A 302 6.45 3.61 -7.60
C GLY A 302 5.62 4.78 -7.06
N ILE A 303 4.36 4.50 -6.73
CA ILE A 303 3.47 5.50 -6.15
C ILE A 303 3.51 5.38 -4.61
N ASN A 304 2.62 4.60 -4.07
CA ASN A 304 2.38 4.48 -2.64
C ASN A 304 3.02 3.24 -2.00
N LEU A 305 3.40 2.29 -2.84
CA LEU A 305 3.87 0.97 -2.42
C LEU A 305 5.26 0.96 -1.79
N LEU A 306 5.93 2.12 -1.80
CA LEU A 306 7.23 2.30 -1.16
C LEU A 306 7.12 2.70 0.32
N ARG A 307 5.92 2.76 0.90
CA ARG A 307 5.71 3.22 2.27
C ARG A 307 5.92 2.15 3.32
N GLU A 308 5.31 0.98 3.17
CA GLU A 308 5.23 -0.04 4.22
C GLU A 308 5.89 -1.35 3.75
N GLY A 309 6.46 -2.09 4.71
CA GLY A 309 6.97 -3.44 4.49
C GLY A 309 8.24 -3.55 3.64
N LEU A 310 8.88 -2.44 3.23
CA LEU A 310 10.13 -2.46 2.49
C LEU A 310 11.32 -2.23 3.40
N ASP A 311 12.21 -3.20 3.47
CA ASP A 311 13.47 -3.14 4.18
C ASP A 311 14.61 -3.50 3.21
N ILE A 312 15.14 -2.46 2.54
CA ILE A 312 16.11 -2.60 1.45
C ILE A 312 17.35 -1.78 1.80
N PRO A 313 18.33 -2.37 2.50
CA PRO A 313 19.56 -1.66 2.90
C PRO A 313 20.41 -1.19 1.71
N GLU A 314 20.23 -1.79 0.55
CA GLU A 314 20.92 -1.46 -0.69
C GLU A 314 20.50 -0.10 -1.27
N VAL A 315 19.35 0.43 -0.84
CA VAL A 315 18.85 1.74 -1.29
C VAL A 315 19.61 2.87 -0.61
N SER A 316 20.29 3.67 -1.41
CA SER A 316 21.02 4.87 -0.95
C SER A 316 20.35 6.19 -1.41
N LEU A 317 19.49 6.15 -2.42
CA LEU A 317 18.79 7.34 -2.90
C LEU A 317 17.27 7.09 -2.95
N VAL A 318 16.53 8.06 -2.42
CA VAL A 318 15.08 8.16 -2.62
C VAL A 318 14.80 9.50 -3.32
N ALA A 319 14.20 9.45 -4.51
CA ALA A 319 13.76 10.61 -5.24
C ALA A 319 12.24 10.76 -5.16
N ILE A 320 11.77 11.94 -4.81
CA ILE A 320 10.34 12.24 -4.66
C ILE A 320 9.97 13.34 -5.66
N PHE A 321 9.25 12.96 -6.71
CA PHE A 321 8.75 13.90 -7.70
C PHE A 321 7.52 14.63 -7.20
N ASP A 322 7.35 15.89 -7.63
CA ASP A 322 6.21 16.73 -7.24
C ASP A 322 5.99 16.74 -5.71
N ALA A 323 7.06 16.92 -4.95
CA ALA A 323 7.01 16.83 -3.48
C ALA A 323 6.18 17.96 -2.84
N ASP A 324 6.01 19.09 -3.53
CA ASP A 324 5.22 20.26 -3.09
C ASP A 324 3.71 20.12 -3.38
N LYS A 325 3.30 19.20 -4.24
CA LYS A 325 1.89 19.01 -4.57
C LYS A 325 1.11 18.54 -3.34
N GLN A 326 -0.03 19.19 -3.08
CA GLN A 326 -0.87 18.80 -1.95
C GLN A 326 -1.68 17.54 -2.27
N GLY A 327 -1.69 16.59 -1.34
CA GLY A 327 -2.47 15.38 -1.50
C GLY A 327 -2.11 14.30 -0.47
N PHE A 328 -2.86 13.21 -0.50
CA PHE A 328 -2.68 12.08 0.41
C PHE A 328 -1.26 11.47 0.33
N LEU A 329 -0.63 11.53 -0.85
CA LEU A 329 0.71 10.98 -1.09
C LEU A 329 1.85 11.94 -0.68
N ARG A 330 1.56 13.20 -0.40
CA ARG A 330 2.54 14.27 -0.10
C ARG A 330 2.21 15.01 1.21
N ASN A 331 1.52 14.33 2.14
CA ASN A 331 1.42 14.81 3.52
C ASN A 331 2.69 14.53 4.31
N GLU A 332 2.88 15.19 5.44
CA GLU A 332 4.04 15.04 6.32
C GLU A 332 4.38 13.58 6.61
N ARG A 333 3.38 12.78 7.01
CA ARG A 333 3.55 11.35 7.34
C ARG A 333 4.06 10.54 6.16
N SER A 334 3.47 10.76 4.97
CA SER A 334 3.90 10.08 3.75
C SER A 334 5.32 10.41 3.36
N LEU A 335 5.70 11.68 3.47
CA LEU A 335 7.06 12.14 3.20
C LEU A 335 8.04 11.52 4.19
N LEU A 336 7.77 11.55 5.50
CA LEU A 336 8.63 10.95 6.51
C LEU A 336 8.84 9.45 6.31
N GLN A 337 7.78 8.70 5.99
CA GLN A 337 7.88 7.27 5.71
C GLN A 337 8.72 6.98 4.47
N THR A 338 8.54 7.77 3.41
CA THR A 338 9.30 7.62 2.17
C THR A 338 10.77 8.00 2.36
N ILE A 339 11.05 9.13 3.01
CA ILE A 339 12.39 9.58 3.40
C ILE A 339 13.13 8.50 4.20
N GLY A 340 12.42 7.88 5.15
CA GLY A 340 12.95 6.82 6.00
C GLY A 340 13.43 5.57 5.25
N ARG A 341 13.07 5.37 3.97
CA ARG A 341 13.56 4.22 3.19
C ARG A 341 15.06 4.27 2.89
N ALA A 342 15.65 5.47 2.82
CA ALA A 342 17.07 5.63 2.64
C ALA A 342 17.89 5.57 3.97
N SER A 343 17.25 5.41 5.11
CA SER A 343 17.91 5.50 6.42
C SER A 343 18.71 4.25 6.85
N ARG A 344 18.70 3.20 6.03
CA ARG A 344 19.42 1.93 6.30
C ARG A 344 20.78 1.86 5.62
N ASN A 345 21.10 2.84 4.80
CA ASN A 345 22.35 2.98 4.09
C ASN A 345 23.15 4.17 4.69
N VAL A 346 24.44 4.01 4.87
CA VAL A 346 25.32 5.08 5.38
C VAL A 346 25.35 6.28 4.44
N ASP A 347 25.26 6.03 3.12
CA ASP A 347 25.20 7.03 2.06
C ASP A 347 23.77 7.51 1.75
N GLY A 348 22.82 7.20 2.64
CA GLY A 348 21.41 7.51 2.46
C GLY A 348 21.14 8.99 2.20
N SER A 349 20.49 9.29 1.09
CA SER A 349 20.10 10.64 0.68
C SER A 349 18.71 10.67 0.07
N VAL A 350 18.08 11.84 0.08
CA VAL A 350 16.75 12.07 -0.48
C VAL A 350 16.75 13.34 -1.32
N ILE A 351 16.18 13.28 -2.50
CA ILE A 351 15.95 14.44 -3.36
C ILE A 351 14.45 14.68 -3.42
N LEU A 352 14.02 15.88 -3.02
CA LEU A 352 12.66 16.36 -3.17
C LEU A 352 12.62 17.29 -4.40
N TYR A 353 12.02 16.85 -5.49
CA TYR A 353 11.78 17.72 -6.63
C TYR A 353 10.54 18.54 -6.38
N ALA A 354 10.73 19.86 -6.24
CA ALA A 354 9.66 20.79 -5.86
C ALA A 354 10.05 22.22 -6.27
N ASP A 355 9.08 23.01 -6.71
CA ASP A 355 9.29 24.44 -7.04
C ASP A 355 8.97 25.36 -5.87
N SER A 356 8.33 24.81 -4.82
CA SER A 356 8.05 25.51 -3.57
C SER A 356 8.13 24.54 -2.38
N ILE A 357 8.38 25.07 -1.18
CA ILE A 357 8.35 24.26 0.04
C ILE A 357 6.94 24.33 0.62
N SER A 358 6.23 23.20 0.59
CA SER A 358 4.94 23.06 1.23
C SER A 358 5.08 22.90 2.75
N PRO A 359 4.03 23.22 3.56
CA PRO A 359 4.07 22.99 5.01
C PRO A 359 4.38 21.54 5.41
N ALA A 360 3.91 20.58 4.61
CA ALA A 360 4.21 19.16 4.83
C ALA A 360 5.69 18.83 4.59
N MET A 361 6.30 19.42 3.56
CA MET A 361 7.74 19.30 3.31
C MET A 361 8.54 19.94 4.44
N GLU A 362 8.19 21.15 4.85
CA GLU A 362 8.87 21.86 5.93
C GLU A 362 8.89 21.04 7.23
N ALA A 363 7.73 20.48 7.62
CA ALA A 363 7.61 19.63 8.79
C ALA A 363 8.46 18.36 8.65
N ALA A 364 8.40 17.66 7.51
CA ALA A 364 9.16 16.44 7.27
C ALA A 364 10.69 16.70 7.25
N ILE A 365 11.13 17.77 6.60
CA ILE A 365 12.54 18.16 6.56
C ILE A 365 13.04 18.51 7.96
N SER A 366 12.33 19.38 8.68
CA SER A 366 12.72 19.83 10.03
C SER A 366 12.84 18.62 10.99
N GLN A 367 11.89 17.71 10.96
CA GLN A 367 11.91 16.52 11.82
C GLN A 367 13.07 15.57 11.46
N THR A 368 13.35 15.38 10.17
CA THR A 368 14.48 14.54 9.71
C THR A 368 15.83 15.16 10.09
N VAL A 369 15.99 16.47 9.92
CA VAL A 369 17.22 17.20 10.30
C VAL A 369 17.44 17.13 11.81
N ARG A 370 16.39 17.32 12.61
CA ARG A 370 16.44 17.19 14.07
C ARG A 370 16.92 15.80 14.49
N ARG A 371 16.29 14.74 13.98
CA ARG A 371 16.65 13.34 14.29
C ARG A 371 18.09 13.03 13.85
N ARG A 372 18.48 13.50 12.67
CA ARG A 372 19.85 13.34 12.16
C ARG A 372 20.89 13.99 13.09
N SER A 373 20.60 15.19 13.57
CA SER A 373 21.48 15.92 14.49
C SER A 373 21.59 15.22 15.86
N LEU A 374 20.47 14.73 16.38
CA LEU A 374 20.41 13.99 17.64
C LEU A 374 21.23 12.69 17.56
N GLN A 375 21.04 11.91 16.49
CA GLN A 375 21.80 10.68 16.26
C GLN A 375 23.31 10.95 16.07
N ARG A 376 23.66 12.01 15.32
CA ARG A 376 25.06 12.39 15.11
C ARG A 376 25.74 12.70 16.44
N LYS A 377 25.10 13.52 17.28
CA LYS A 377 25.62 13.86 18.62
C LYS A 377 25.77 12.59 19.46
N HIS A 378 24.79 11.70 19.47
CA HIS A 378 24.88 10.44 20.20
C HIS A 378 26.05 9.58 19.72
N ASN A 379 26.29 9.50 18.41
CA ASN A 379 27.39 8.75 17.84
C ASN A 379 28.75 9.34 18.26
N GLU A 380 28.90 10.68 18.22
CA GLU A 380 30.12 11.40 18.64
C GLU A 380 30.40 11.17 20.13
N ASP A 381 29.38 11.34 20.98
CA ASP A 381 29.48 11.16 22.43
C ASP A 381 29.86 9.72 22.82
N ASN A 382 29.47 8.71 22.02
CA ASN A 382 29.70 7.28 22.32
C ASN A 382 30.74 6.63 21.40
N GLY A 383 31.39 7.36 20.50
CA GLY A 383 32.39 6.82 19.58
C GLY A 383 31.81 5.78 18.58
N ILE A 384 30.55 5.91 18.22
CA ILE A 384 29.86 4.97 17.31
C ILE A 384 30.15 5.37 15.86
N ILE A 385 30.63 4.43 15.05
CA ILE A 385 30.84 4.60 13.62
C ILE A 385 29.66 3.94 12.88
N PRO A 386 28.80 4.72 12.15
CA PRO A 386 27.69 4.20 11.40
C PRO A 386 28.14 3.18 10.34
N GLN A 387 27.39 2.08 10.21
CA GLN A 387 27.63 1.07 9.18
C GLN A 387 26.30 0.71 8.50
N THR A 388 26.33 0.55 7.17
CA THR A 388 25.17 0.08 6.42
C THR A 388 24.72 -1.29 6.94
N ILE A 389 23.41 -1.47 7.13
CA ILE A 389 22.84 -2.74 7.56
C ILE A 389 23.10 -3.80 6.49
N GLN A 390 23.71 -4.91 6.88
CA GLN A 390 23.85 -6.07 6.02
C GLN A 390 22.70 -7.05 6.32
N LYS A 391 21.86 -7.30 5.34
CA LYS A 391 20.76 -8.27 5.43
C LYS A 391 21.03 -9.41 4.46
N ALA A 392 20.84 -10.64 4.91
CA ALA A 392 20.93 -11.79 4.04
C ALA A 392 20.07 -11.57 2.77
N LEU A 393 20.65 -11.87 1.63
CA LEU A 393 19.89 -11.84 0.37
C LEU A 393 18.76 -12.88 0.46
N PRO A 394 17.58 -12.59 -0.08
CA PRO A 394 16.50 -13.56 -0.07
C PRO A 394 16.93 -14.83 -0.79
N GLU A 395 16.67 -15.98 -0.16
CA GLU A 395 16.84 -17.26 -0.84
C GLU A 395 15.92 -17.26 -2.07
N MET A 396 16.47 -17.67 -3.21
CA MET A 396 15.64 -17.90 -4.38
C MET A 396 14.76 -19.09 -4.07
N GLY A 397 13.45 -18.90 -4.02
CA GLY A 397 12.50 -19.98 -3.82
C GLY A 397 12.58 -20.98 -4.98
N ALA A 398 12.16 -22.22 -4.73
CA ALA A 398 12.18 -23.31 -5.74
C ALA A 398 11.49 -22.92 -7.07
N GLU A 399 10.48 -22.06 -7.01
CA GLU A 399 9.81 -21.51 -8.21
C GLU A 399 10.73 -20.61 -9.05
N MET A 400 11.64 -19.89 -8.42
CA MET A 400 12.63 -19.07 -9.11
C MET A 400 13.81 -19.94 -9.59
N GLU A 401 14.15 -21.04 -8.89
CA GLU A 401 15.09 -22.05 -9.37
C GLU A 401 14.51 -22.83 -10.54
N ASP A 402 13.22 -23.17 -10.56
CA ASP A 402 12.54 -23.82 -11.68
C ASP A 402 12.42 -22.88 -12.90
N LEU A 403 12.21 -21.58 -12.68
CA LEU A 403 12.25 -20.57 -13.75
C LEU A 403 13.66 -20.37 -14.34
N LEU A 404 14.69 -20.51 -13.51
CA LEU A 404 16.09 -20.45 -13.93
C LEU A 404 16.58 -21.77 -14.51
N SER A 405 15.99 -22.89 -14.08
CA SER A 405 16.34 -24.25 -14.53
C SER A 405 15.50 -24.75 -15.70
N GLY A 406 14.49 -24.00 -16.16
CA GLY A 406 13.61 -24.32 -17.28
C GLY A 406 14.29 -24.64 -18.62
N VAL A 407 15.57 -25.00 -18.59
CA VAL A 407 16.40 -25.47 -19.71
C VAL A 407 17.11 -26.81 -19.40
N ALA A 408 16.79 -27.52 -18.31
CA ALA A 408 17.36 -28.87 -18.11
C ALA A 408 16.29 -29.77 -17.52
N GLY A 409 15.80 -30.64 -18.37
CA GLY A 409 14.84 -31.67 -17.98
C GLY A 409 15.39 -32.70 -17.00
N THR A 410 14.43 -33.32 -16.30
CA THR A 410 14.41 -34.62 -15.66
C THR A 410 15.22 -34.88 -14.39
N GLY A 411 14.47 -35.12 -13.32
CA GLY A 411 14.72 -36.33 -12.48
C GLY A 411 15.33 -36.14 -11.09
N SER A 412 14.48 -36.38 -10.09
CA SER A 412 14.74 -37.20 -8.88
C SER A 412 15.52 -36.64 -7.69
N SER A 413 14.77 -36.40 -6.64
CA SER A 413 14.98 -36.76 -5.20
C SER A 413 16.36 -36.62 -4.56
N GLY A 414 16.39 -35.98 -3.38
CA GLY A 414 17.35 -36.26 -2.32
C GLY A 414 18.00 -35.04 -1.69
N GLY A 415 17.56 -34.71 -0.50
CA GLY A 415 18.00 -33.53 0.26
C GLY A 415 19.49 -33.42 0.56
N ARG A 416 19.96 -32.19 0.47
CA ARG A 416 21.04 -31.63 1.31
C ARG A 416 20.97 -30.11 1.19
N ARG A 417 20.81 -29.44 2.32
CA ARG A 417 20.94 -27.97 2.42
C ARG A 417 22.33 -27.57 1.91
N MET A 418 22.38 -26.90 0.75
CA MET A 418 23.55 -26.15 0.32
C MET A 418 23.27 -24.67 0.41
N VAL A 419 24.20 -23.94 1.02
CA VAL A 419 24.27 -22.48 0.98
C VAL A 419 24.34 -22.08 -0.50
N ALA A 420 23.32 -21.40 -1.00
CA ALA A 420 23.22 -21.01 -2.40
C ALA A 420 24.35 -20.06 -2.78
N LYS A 421 25.14 -20.42 -3.79
CA LYS A 421 26.03 -19.49 -4.50
C LYS A 421 25.16 -18.47 -5.26
N PRO A 422 25.62 -17.23 -5.41
CA PRO A 422 24.92 -16.26 -6.23
C PRO A 422 24.71 -16.80 -7.67
N PRO A 423 23.59 -16.47 -8.30
CA PRO A 423 23.22 -17.03 -9.62
C PRO A 423 24.27 -16.71 -10.66
N GLY A 424 24.67 -17.75 -11.42
CA GLY A 424 25.58 -17.57 -12.55
C GLY A 424 24.94 -16.81 -13.70
N LYS A 425 25.76 -16.29 -14.62
CA LYS A 425 25.39 -15.41 -15.74
C LYS A 425 24.11 -15.85 -16.51
N LYS A 426 23.86 -17.14 -16.71
CA LYS A 426 22.67 -17.68 -17.39
C LYS A 426 21.37 -17.55 -16.60
N GLY A 427 21.44 -17.61 -15.28
CA GLY A 427 20.27 -17.41 -14.41
C GLY A 427 19.80 -15.94 -14.39
N LEU A 428 20.76 -15.04 -14.43
CA LEU A 428 20.53 -13.60 -14.52
C LEU A 428 19.88 -13.20 -15.87
N GLU A 429 20.30 -13.81 -16.98
CA GLU A 429 19.72 -13.58 -18.32
C GLU A 429 18.24 -14.02 -18.41
N GLY A 430 17.86 -15.09 -17.73
CA GLY A 430 16.47 -15.58 -17.67
C GLY A 430 15.54 -14.60 -16.94
N LEU A 431 15.98 -14.07 -15.80
CA LEU A 431 15.26 -13.06 -15.05
C LEU A 431 15.15 -11.73 -15.82
N ALA A 432 16.26 -11.29 -16.43
CA ALA A 432 16.27 -10.08 -17.26
C ALA A 432 15.26 -10.16 -18.41
N LYS A 433 15.15 -11.33 -19.06
CA LYS A 433 14.18 -11.55 -20.14
C LYS A 433 12.72 -11.48 -19.64
N ARG A 434 12.45 -11.97 -18.44
CA ARG A 434 11.12 -11.93 -17.81
C ARG A 434 10.71 -10.50 -17.47
N PHE A 435 11.65 -9.66 -17.06
CA PHE A 435 11.43 -8.25 -16.74
C PHE A 435 11.57 -7.33 -17.97
N GLY A 436 11.63 -7.87 -19.19
CA GLY A 436 11.74 -7.07 -20.42
C GLY A 436 13.09 -6.37 -20.62
N LEU A 437 14.08 -6.69 -19.78
CA LEU A 437 15.41 -6.10 -19.86
C LEU A 437 16.20 -6.71 -21.02
N GLY A 438 16.64 -5.90 -21.97
CA GLY A 438 17.36 -6.36 -23.18
C GLY A 438 18.64 -7.13 -22.86
N ALA A 439 18.95 -8.15 -23.65
CA ALA A 439 20.06 -9.11 -23.45
C ALA A 439 21.49 -8.52 -23.51
N GLY A 440 21.64 -7.19 -23.67
CA GLY A 440 22.92 -6.52 -23.92
C GLY A 440 23.60 -5.84 -22.73
N VAL A 441 22.98 -5.79 -21.55
CA VAL A 441 23.39 -4.85 -20.47
C VAL A 441 24.31 -5.47 -19.40
N TRP A 442 24.93 -6.63 -19.65
CA TRP A 442 25.61 -7.39 -18.59
C TRP A 442 27.14 -7.24 -18.50
N ASN A 443 27.74 -6.22 -19.09
CA ASN A 443 29.15 -5.94 -18.87
C ASN A 443 29.34 -4.85 -17.83
N SER A 444 29.70 -5.25 -16.62
CA SER A 444 29.90 -4.41 -15.44
C SER A 444 31.16 -3.52 -15.46
N SER A 445 31.76 -3.26 -16.63
CA SER A 445 32.99 -2.49 -16.75
C SER A 445 32.95 -1.34 -17.76
N ASP A 446 31.85 -1.16 -18.47
CA ASP A 446 31.76 -0.03 -19.40
C ASP A 446 30.85 1.06 -18.80
N SER A 447 31.45 2.21 -18.56
CA SER A 447 30.75 3.41 -18.10
C SER A 447 29.62 3.76 -19.04
N VAL A 448 28.40 3.70 -18.54
CA VAL A 448 27.14 4.02 -19.27
C VAL A 448 27.12 5.49 -19.77
N LEU A 449 28.06 6.31 -19.30
CA LEU A 449 28.07 7.76 -19.54
C LEU A 449 28.97 8.26 -20.69
N GLU A 450 29.79 7.41 -21.30
CA GLU A 450 30.73 7.89 -22.35
C GLU A 450 30.14 8.09 -23.76
N ASN A 451 28.89 7.68 -24.00
CA ASN A 451 28.27 7.79 -25.34
C ASN A 451 26.86 8.43 -25.37
N VAL A 452 26.50 9.24 -24.39
CA VAL A 452 25.27 10.01 -24.46
C VAL A 452 25.54 11.33 -25.18
N SER A 453 25.42 11.30 -26.52
CA SER A 453 25.08 12.53 -27.26
C SER A 453 23.76 13.05 -26.69
N GLN A 454 23.73 14.31 -26.25
CA GLN A 454 22.51 14.93 -25.71
C GLN A 454 21.31 14.55 -26.57
N PRO A 455 20.26 13.90 -26.02
CA PRO A 455 19.06 13.67 -26.80
C PRO A 455 18.45 15.04 -27.11
N GLU A 456 18.19 15.29 -28.39
CA GLU A 456 17.30 16.37 -28.77
C GLU A 456 15.98 16.13 -28.05
N TRP A 457 15.53 17.13 -27.32
CA TRP A 457 14.25 17.12 -26.62
C TRP A 457 13.14 16.85 -27.65
N ILE A 458 12.56 15.69 -27.62
CA ILE A 458 11.30 15.45 -28.31
C ILE A 458 10.27 16.15 -27.42
N GLY A 459 9.89 17.34 -27.87
CA GLY A 459 8.77 18.05 -27.27
C GLY A 459 7.55 17.17 -27.21
N ASP A 460 6.60 17.56 -26.38
CA ASP A 460 5.32 16.93 -26.10
C ASP A 460 4.96 15.74 -26.97
N PRO A 461 4.59 14.56 -26.42
CA PRO A 461 4.22 13.39 -27.23
C PRO A 461 2.97 13.59 -28.09
N GLU A 462 2.38 14.76 -28.09
CA GLU A 462 1.39 15.21 -29.06
C GLU A 462 2.02 16.16 -30.06
N GLY A 463 2.88 15.60 -30.91
CA GLY A 463 3.36 16.26 -32.13
C GLY A 463 2.24 16.47 -33.15
N LEU A 464 1.33 17.37 -32.85
CA LEU A 464 0.57 18.09 -33.83
C LEU A 464 1.27 19.44 -33.98
N THR A 465 2.08 19.56 -35.05
CA THR A 465 2.48 20.85 -35.55
C THR A 465 1.21 21.69 -35.69
N GLU A 466 1.08 22.69 -34.82
CA GLU A 466 0.11 23.76 -35.05
C GLU A 466 0.51 24.41 -36.37
N ASP A 467 -0.28 24.14 -37.40
CA ASP A 467 -0.26 24.99 -38.58
C ASP A 467 -0.73 26.38 -38.11
N GLU A 468 0.16 27.37 -38.10
CA GLU A 468 -0.06 28.72 -37.59
C GLU A 468 -1.19 29.50 -38.31
N SER A 469 -2.07 28.82 -39.05
CA SER A 469 -3.15 29.40 -39.85
C SER A 469 -4.55 28.85 -39.57
N GLU A 470 -4.73 27.95 -38.59
CA GLU A 470 -6.07 27.45 -38.30
C GLU A 470 -6.83 28.44 -37.40
N ASP A 471 -7.96 28.95 -37.90
CA ASP A 471 -8.88 29.81 -37.12
C ASP A 471 -9.30 29.06 -35.85
N GLN A 472 -9.15 29.69 -34.67
CA GLN A 472 -9.43 29.12 -33.37
C GLN A 472 -10.84 28.47 -33.28
N SER A 473 -11.79 29.01 -34.02
CA SER A 473 -13.14 28.46 -34.15
C SER A 473 -13.16 27.11 -34.87
N ALA A 474 -12.30 26.94 -35.91
CA ALA A 474 -12.16 25.68 -36.62
C ALA A 474 -11.47 24.61 -35.76
N LEU A 475 -10.48 24.99 -34.93
CA LEU A 475 -9.81 24.11 -33.98
C LEU A 475 -10.77 23.62 -32.91
N ILE A 476 -11.58 24.50 -32.30
CA ILE A 476 -12.61 24.13 -31.32
C ILE A 476 -13.60 23.13 -31.93
N SER A 477 -14.10 23.39 -33.13
CA SER A 477 -15.06 22.50 -33.82
C SER A 477 -14.45 21.11 -34.10
N ARG A 478 -13.15 21.04 -34.42
CA ARG A 478 -12.43 19.78 -34.62
C ARG A 478 -12.33 18.99 -33.29
N LEU A 479 -11.91 19.66 -32.20
CA LEU A 479 -11.78 19.07 -30.89
C LEU A 479 -13.13 18.57 -30.34
N GLU A 480 -14.22 19.29 -30.57
CA GLU A 480 -15.59 18.86 -30.22
C GLU A 480 -16.00 17.57 -30.96
N LYS A 481 -15.63 17.46 -32.23
CA LYS A 481 -15.90 16.25 -33.03
C LYS A 481 -15.07 15.06 -32.53
N GLU A 482 -13.80 15.27 -32.20
CA GLU A 482 -12.94 14.24 -31.64
C GLU A 482 -13.41 13.80 -30.23
N MET A 483 -13.81 14.74 -29.38
CA MET A 483 -14.39 14.45 -28.08
C MET A 483 -15.64 13.56 -28.18
N LYS A 484 -16.52 13.85 -29.12
CA LYS A 484 -17.71 13.05 -29.37
C LYS A 484 -17.37 11.64 -29.87
N GLN A 485 -16.38 11.51 -30.76
CA GLN A 485 -15.90 10.21 -31.23
C GLN A 485 -15.22 9.40 -30.12
N ALA A 486 -14.50 10.04 -29.21
CA ALA A 486 -13.92 9.38 -28.03
C ALA A 486 -15.03 8.88 -27.10
N ALA A 487 -16.05 9.69 -26.84
CA ALA A 487 -17.21 9.28 -26.02
C ALA A 487 -17.98 8.12 -26.67
N ASP A 488 -18.21 8.13 -27.97
CA ASP A 488 -18.89 7.06 -28.71
C ASP A 488 -18.09 5.72 -28.66
N ARG A 489 -16.77 5.80 -28.50
CA ARG A 489 -15.87 4.64 -28.31
C ARG A 489 -15.71 4.22 -26.86
N LEU A 490 -16.42 4.87 -25.93
CA LEU A 490 -16.33 4.67 -24.47
C LEU A 490 -14.94 5.03 -23.88
N ASP A 491 -14.14 5.82 -24.60
CA ASP A 491 -12.89 6.38 -24.13
C ASP A 491 -13.17 7.69 -23.37
N PHE A 492 -13.68 7.54 -22.16
CA PHE A 492 -14.13 8.67 -21.33
C PHE A 492 -12.99 9.57 -20.86
N GLU A 493 -11.78 9.01 -20.71
CA GLU A 493 -10.61 9.77 -20.28
C GLU A 493 -10.15 10.73 -21.38
N ARG A 494 -10.06 10.23 -22.61
CA ARG A 494 -9.75 11.06 -23.77
C ARG A 494 -10.83 12.11 -24.03
N ALA A 495 -12.09 11.75 -23.88
CA ALA A 495 -13.21 12.69 -24.00
C ALA A 495 -13.15 13.82 -22.95
N ALA A 496 -12.78 13.49 -21.70
CA ALA A 496 -12.59 14.48 -20.64
C ALA A 496 -11.44 15.44 -20.90
N ASN A 497 -10.29 14.94 -21.34
CA ASN A 497 -9.13 15.75 -21.71
C ASN A 497 -9.43 16.72 -22.86
N LEU A 498 -10.14 16.25 -23.89
CA LEU A 498 -10.56 17.10 -25.01
C LEU A 498 -11.55 18.16 -24.57
N ARG A 499 -12.51 17.85 -23.67
CA ARG A 499 -13.44 18.81 -23.06
C ARG A 499 -12.70 19.92 -22.33
N ASP A 500 -11.74 19.57 -21.50
CA ASP A 500 -10.99 20.52 -20.69
C ASP A 500 -10.10 21.42 -21.58
N ARG A 501 -9.57 20.90 -22.67
CA ARG A 501 -8.85 21.66 -23.68
C ARG A 501 -9.75 22.65 -24.42
N ILE A 502 -10.96 22.23 -24.82
CA ILE A 502 -11.98 23.12 -25.44
C ILE A 502 -12.34 24.24 -24.49
N PHE A 503 -12.57 23.91 -23.21
CA PHE A 503 -12.91 24.90 -22.18
C PHE A 503 -11.81 25.97 -21.99
N ASN A 504 -10.55 25.54 -21.99
CA ASN A 504 -9.40 26.44 -21.88
C ASN A 504 -9.27 27.36 -23.10
N LEU A 505 -9.50 26.84 -24.31
CA LEU A 505 -9.48 27.63 -25.53
C LEU A 505 -10.62 28.65 -25.60
N GLN A 506 -11.81 28.29 -25.10
CA GLN A 506 -12.97 29.20 -25.03
C GLN A 506 -12.78 30.31 -24.00
N ASN A 507 -12.07 30.03 -22.89
CA ASN A 507 -11.81 31.02 -21.85
C ASN A 507 -10.60 31.91 -22.13
N ALA A 508 -9.71 31.54 -23.02
CA ALA A 508 -8.57 32.37 -23.45
C ALA A 508 -8.99 33.54 -24.37
N THR A 509 -10.25 33.57 -24.78
CA THR A 509 -10.81 34.58 -25.72
C THR A 509 -11.69 35.60 -25.02
N ASN A 510 -11.89 35.51 -23.71
CA ASN A 510 -12.54 36.50 -22.85
C ASN A 510 -11.51 37.13 -21.87
#